data_f18b585e215b0fb228ab9fe258df6be4
#
_entry.id   f18b585e215b0fb228ab9fe258df6be4
#
_cell.length_a   1.000
_cell.length_b   1.000
_cell.length_c   1.000
_cell.angle_alpha   90.00
_cell.angle_beta   90.00
_cell.angle_gamma   90.00
#
_symmetry.space_group_name_H-M   'P 1'
#
loop_
_entity.id
_entity.type
_entity.pdbx_description
1 polymer ?
#
loop_
_entity_poly.entity_id
_entity_poly.type
_entity_poly.pdbx_seq_one_letter_code
_entity_poly.pdbx_strand_id
1 'polypeptide(L)'
;MKEFVISEVKAETAVLVGLVTKTQDEAKTKEYLDELEFLADTAGAVTVKRFTQKAISPNQTTYVGKGKLEEIKQYIKEEEEEDREIGMVIFDDELSAKQIRNIEQELQVKILDRTSLILDIFAMRAQTAAAKTQVELAQYRYMLPRLQRLWTHLERQGGGSGSGGGKGSVGLRGPGETQLEMDRRIILGRMSLLKERLAEIDKQKTTQRKNRGRLIRVALVGYTNVGKSTIMNLLSKSEVFAENKLFATLDTTVRKVVVENLPFLLADTVGFIRKLPTDLVDSFKSTLDETREADLLLHVVDISHPDFEEQIQVVEKTLEELGCSDKPSMIIFNKIDNYTWVEKEEDDLTPMEKENIPLEDLKKTWMAKLHDDCLFISAKNKDNIDEFREVLYKKVRELHVQKYPYNDFLYQDYE
;
A
#
# COMPACT_ATOMS: atom_id res chain seq x y z
N MET A 1 -30.95 32.27 -16.66
CA MET A 1 -30.21 31.29 -15.81
C MET A 1 -29.25 30.55 -16.71
N LYS A 2 -27.95 30.68 -16.53
CA LYS A 2 -26.97 29.85 -17.24
C LYS A 2 -26.91 28.51 -16.50
N GLU A 3 -27.36 27.44 -17.13
CA GLU A 3 -27.14 26.10 -16.66
C GLU A 3 -25.63 25.83 -16.63
N PHE A 4 -25.09 25.64 -15.45
CA PHE A 4 -23.76 25.06 -15.30
C PHE A 4 -23.90 23.57 -15.65
N VAL A 5 -23.49 23.21 -16.85
CA VAL A 5 -23.23 21.81 -17.19
C VAL A 5 -22.04 21.40 -16.35
N ILE A 6 -22.29 20.63 -15.29
CA ILE A 6 -21.25 19.89 -14.59
C ILE A 6 -20.78 18.86 -15.61
N SER A 7 -19.62 19.09 -16.23
CA SER A 7 -18.99 18.07 -17.06
C SER A 7 -18.77 16.86 -16.15
N GLU A 8 -19.41 15.74 -16.46
CA GLU A 8 -19.10 14.46 -15.86
C GLU A 8 -17.59 14.27 -16.00
N VAL A 9 -16.89 14.14 -14.89
CA VAL A 9 -15.47 13.81 -14.89
C VAL A 9 -15.40 12.39 -15.45
N LYS A 10 -15.07 12.28 -16.75
CA LYS A 10 -14.82 10.98 -17.38
C LYS A 10 -13.70 10.32 -16.61
N ALA A 11 -13.93 9.09 -16.15
CA ALA A 11 -12.87 8.29 -15.53
C ALA A 11 -11.72 8.14 -16.53
N GLU A 12 -10.48 8.37 -16.08
CA GLU A 12 -9.30 8.20 -16.93
C GLU A 12 -9.13 6.72 -17.27
N THR A 13 -8.94 6.41 -18.56
CA THR A 13 -8.71 5.04 -19.03
C THR A 13 -7.25 4.65 -18.86
N ALA A 14 -7.00 3.43 -18.42
CA ALA A 14 -5.67 2.91 -18.13
C ALA A 14 -5.39 1.59 -18.84
N VAL A 15 -4.15 1.45 -19.30
CA VAL A 15 -3.58 0.19 -19.77
C VAL A 15 -2.56 -0.29 -18.75
N LEU A 16 -2.61 -1.56 -18.38
CA LEU A 16 -1.70 -2.16 -17.40
C LEU A 16 -0.62 -2.98 -18.10
N VAL A 17 0.61 -2.90 -17.58
CA VAL A 17 1.77 -3.61 -18.12
C VAL A 17 2.52 -4.37 -17.04
N GLY A 18 2.70 -5.68 -17.24
CA GLY A 18 3.43 -6.56 -16.34
C GLY A 18 4.49 -7.40 -17.05
N LEU A 19 5.52 -7.85 -16.31
CA LEU A 19 6.54 -8.78 -16.81
C LEU A 19 6.37 -10.17 -16.20
N VAL A 20 6.46 -11.19 -17.04
CA VAL A 20 6.62 -12.58 -16.64
C VAL A 20 8.11 -12.89 -16.61
N THR A 21 8.64 -13.26 -15.44
CA THR A 21 10.05 -13.56 -15.23
C THR A 21 10.25 -14.97 -14.69
N LYS A 22 11.50 -15.38 -14.45
CA LYS A 22 11.78 -16.68 -13.83
C LYS A 22 11.26 -16.80 -12.39
N THR A 23 11.15 -15.69 -11.67
CA THR A 23 10.67 -15.63 -10.28
C THR A 23 9.20 -15.28 -10.18
N GLN A 24 8.57 -14.86 -11.27
CA GLN A 24 7.19 -14.41 -11.38
C GLN A 24 6.59 -15.05 -12.65
N ASP A 25 5.96 -16.18 -12.50
CA ASP A 25 5.31 -16.90 -13.60
C ASP A 25 4.05 -16.20 -14.14
N GLU A 26 3.37 -16.80 -15.10
CA GLU A 26 2.17 -16.21 -15.70
C GLU A 26 1.01 -16.09 -14.70
N ALA A 27 0.84 -17.08 -13.83
CA ALA A 27 -0.23 -17.08 -12.84
C ALA A 27 -0.02 -15.95 -11.83
N LYS A 28 1.17 -15.82 -11.26
CA LYS A 28 1.55 -14.72 -10.38
C LYS A 28 1.50 -13.36 -11.08
N THR A 29 1.91 -13.28 -12.34
CA THR A 29 1.82 -12.00 -13.09
C THR A 29 0.37 -11.58 -13.28
N LYS A 30 -0.52 -12.52 -13.56
CA LYS A 30 -1.96 -12.23 -13.66
C LYS A 30 -2.50 -11.68 -12.34
N GLU A 31 -2.22 -12.33 -11.24
CA GLU A 31 -2.64 -11.93 -9.90
C GLU A 31 -2.09 -10.55 -9.51
N TYR A 32 -0.83 -10.28 -9.84
CA TYR A 32 -0.21 -8.97 -9.64
C TYR A 32 -0.85 -7.86 -10.49
N LEU A 33 -1.31 -8.20 -11.69
CA LEU A 33 -2.08 -7.27 -12.52
C LEU A 33 -3.51 -7.10 -12.01
N ASP A 34 -4.13 -8.13 -11.39
CA ASP A 34 -5.42 -8.01 -10.71
C ASP A 34 -5.32 -7.02 -9.52
N GLU A 35 -4.24 -7.10 -8.74
CA GLU A 35 -3.97 -6.13 -7.67
C GLU A 35 -3.70 -4.72 -8.21
N LEU A 36 -2.94 -4.59 -9.32
CA LEU A 36 -2.66 -3.30 -9.96
C LEU A 36 -3.94 -2.67 -10.54
N GLU A 37 -4.83 -3.47 -11.11
CA GLU A 37 -6.14 -3.00 -11.57
C GLU A 37 -6.99 -2.48 -10.42
N PHE A 38 -6.99 -3.18 -9.29
CA PHE A 38 -7.70 -2.72 -8.11
C PHE A 38 -7.10 -1.42 -7.52
N LEU A 39 -5.77 -1.23 -7.63
CA LEU A 39 -5.12 0.06 -7.33
C LEU A 39 -5.60 1.16 -8.29
N ALA A 40 -5.62 0.88 -9.58
CA ALA A 40 -6.07 1.82 -10.61
C ALA A 40 -7.54 2.24 -10.39
N ASP A 41 -8.43 1.29 -10.13
CA ASP A 41 -9.84 1.54 -9.78
C ASP A 41 -9.95 2.39 -8.50
N THR A 42 -9.16 2.09 -7.49
CA THR A 42 -9.10 2.89 -6.25
C THR A 42 -8.66 4.34 -6.52
N ALA A 43 -7.81 4.56 -7.52
CA ALA A 43 -7.40 5.89 -8.01
C ALA A 43 -8.45 6.55 -8.92
N GLY A 44 -9.51 5.83 -9.29
CA GLY A 44 -10.57 6.34 -10.16
C GLY A 44 -10.29 6.14 -11.66
N ALA A 45 -9.31 5.31 -12.03
CA ALA A 45 -9.02 4.94 -13.39
C ALA A 45 -9.74 3.64 -13.79
N VAL A 46 -10.12 3.51 -15.06
CA VAL A 46 -10.76 2.31 -15.60
C VAL A 46 -9.76 1.55 -16.46
N THR A 47 -9.46 0.31 -16.09
CA THR A 47 -8.56 -0.54 -16.88
C THR A 47 -9.28 -1.08 -18.11
N VAL A 48 -8.70 -0.83 -19.28
CA VAL A 48 -9.26 -1.27 -20.56
C VAL A 48 -8.51 -2.46 -21.15
N LYS A 49 -7.20 -2.57 -20.89
CA LYS A 49 -6.38 -3.68 -21.38
C LYS A 49 -5.19 -3.96 -20.51
N ARG A 50 -4.73 -5.21 -20.52
CA ARG A 50 -3.52 -5.68 -19.85
C ARG A 50 -2.54 -6.23 -20.87
N PHE A 51 -1.28 -5.86 -20.75
CA PHE A 51 -0.18 -6.38 -21.55
C PHE A 51 0.81 -7.10 -20.66
N THR A 52 1.24 -8.26 -21.10
CA THR A 52 2.30 -9.02 -20.45
C THR A 52 3.42 -9.34 -21.43
N GLN A 53 4.64 -9.44 -20.93
CA GLN A 53 5.79 -9.89 -21.70
C GLN A 53 6.65 -10.85 -20.90
N LYS A 54 7.05 -11.97 -21.52
CA LYS A 54 8.07 -12.85 -20.97
C LYS A 54 9.46 -12.24 -21.16
N ALA A 55 10.19 -12.04 -20.07
CA ALA A 55 11.55 -11.51 -20.10
C ALA A 55 12.39 -12.11 -18.97
N ILE A 56 13.69 -12.22 -19.18
CA ILE A 56 14.62 -12.67 -18.12
C ILE A 56 14.77 -11.58 -17.06
N SER A 57 14.79 -10.32 -17.50
CA SER A 57 14.88 -9.12 -16.65
C SER A 57 14.25 -7.93 -17.36
N PRO A 58 13.82 -6.88 -16.63
CA PRO A 58 13.30 -5.65 -17.22
C PRO A 58 14.34 -5.00 -18.15
N ASN A 59 13.86 -4.45 -19.26
CA ASN A 59 14.72 -3.69 -20.17
C ASN A 59 15.17 -2.38 -19.49
N GLN A 60 16.47 -2.11 -19.52
CA GLN A 60 17.05 -0.93 -18.86
C GLN A 60 16.62 0.42 -19.48
N THR A 61 16.08 0.39 -20.70
CA THR A 61 15.70 1.60 -21.45
C THR A 61 14.20 1.86 -21.44
N THR A 62 13.39 0.82 -21.55
CA THR A 62 11.93 0.91 -21.78
C THR A 62 11.12 -0.07 -20.93
N TYR A 63 11.74 -0.75 -19.94
CA TYR A 63 11.13 -1.76 -19.09
C TYR A 63 10.69 -3.01 -19.84
N VAL A 64 9.86 -2.88 -20.90
CA VAL A 64 9.49 -3.92 -21.86
C VAL A 64 10.36 -3.85 -23.11
N GLY A 65 10.39 -4.91 -23.91
CA GLY A 65 11.10 -4.94 -25.19
C GLY A 65 10.45 -4.02 -26.22
N LYS A 66 11.23 -3.61 -27.24
CA LYS A 66 10.74 -2.70 -28.31
C LYS A 66 9.48 -3.20 -29.01
N GLY A 67 9.39 -4.51 -29.32
CA GLY A 67 8.21 -5.08 -29.97
C GLY A 67 6.95 -4.98 -29.13
N LYS A 68 7.06 -5.19 -27.80
CA LYS A 68 5.91 -5.02 -26.89
C LYS A 68 5.52 -3.55 -26.76
N LEU A 69 6.50 -2.64 -26.74
CA LEU A 69 6.22 -1.21 -26.67
C LEU A 69 5.48 -0.74 -27.95
N GLU A 70 5.88 -1.25 -29.11
CA GLU A 70 5.19 -0.95 -30.38
C GLU A 70 3.77 -1.53 -30.42
N GLU A 71 3.55 -2.74 -29.86
CA GLU A 71 2.21 -3.34 -29.71
C GLU A 71 1.29 -2.46 -28.83
N ILE A 72 1.82 -1.94 -27.72
CA ILE A 72 1.07 -1.01 -26.85
C ILE A 72 0.76 0.29 -27.60
N LYS A 73 1.73 0.84 -28.32
CA LYS A 73 1.57 2.06 -29.10
C LYS A 73 0.52 1.92 -30.21
N GLN A 74 0.53 0.78 -30.90
CA GLN A 74 -0.46 0.47 -31.92
C GLN A 74 -1.86 0.36 -31.31
N TYR A 75 -1.99 -0.32 -30.19
CA TYR A 75 -3.28 -0.42 -29.48
C TYR A 75 -3.82 0.96 -29.06
N ILE A 76 -2.96 1.84 -28.51
CA ILE A 76 -3.37 3.20 -28.16
C ILE A 76 -3.90 3.96 -29.36
N LYS A 77 -3.25 3.86 -30.52
CA LYS A 77 -3.70 4.50 -31.76
C LYS A 77 -5.01 3.92 -32.28
N GLU A 78 -5.18 2.61 -32.25
CA GLU A 78 -6.42 1.93 -32.65
C GLU A 78 -7.61 2.39 -31.80
N GLU A 79 -7.43 2.53 -30.46
CA GLU A 79 -8.47 3.04 -29.57
C GLU A 79 -8.76 4.54 -29.84
N GLU A 80 -7.73 5.34 -30.11
CA GLU A 80 -7.88 6.76 -30.46
C GLU A 80 -8.65 6.96 -31.77
N GLU A 81 -8.43 6.09 -32.79
CA GLU A 81 -9.19 6.07 -34.04
C GLU A 81 -10.67 5.71 -33.82
N GLU A 82 -10.99 4.94 -32.75
CA GLU A 82 -12.36 4.59 -32.36
C GLU A 82 -12.99 5.60 -31.37
N ASP A 83 -12.39 6.79 -31.22
CA ASP A 83 -12.83 7.86 -30.31
C ASP A 83 -12.82 7.47 -28.81
N ARG A 84 -11.93 6.51 -28.46
CA ARG A 84 -11.66 6.06 -27.09
C ARG A 84 -10.25 6.45 -26.69
N GLU A 85 -10.13 7.52 -25.94
CA GLU A 85 -8.84 8.03 -25.48
C GLU A 85 -8.27 7.17 -24.35
N ILE A 86 -7.02 6.73 -24.50
CA ILE A 86 -6.25 6.08 -23.45
C ILE A 86 -5.49 7.16 -22.68
N GLY A 87 -5.90 7.42 -21.42
CA GLY A 87 -5.34 8.48 -20.60
C GLY A 87 -3.95 8.14 -20.06
N MET A 88 -3.69 6.87 -19.71
CA MET A 88 -2.42 6.48 -19.08
C MET A 88 -2.04 5.02 -19.31
N VAL A 89 -0.74 4.74 -19.13
CA VAL A 89 -0.20 3.37 -19.07
C VAL A 89 0.49 3.19 -17.71
N ILE A 90 0.12 2.13 -16.99
CA ILE A 90 0.59 1.84 -15.63
C ILE A 90 1.42 0.55 -15.63
N PHE A 91 2.61 0.63 -15.07
CA PHE A 91 3.55 -0.49 -14.95
C PHE A 91 3.55 -1.06 -13.53
N ASP A 92 3.59 -2.40 -13.41
CA ASP A 92 3.52 -3.09 -12.11
C ASP A 92 4.81 -3.03 -11.28
N ASP A 93 5.88 -2.46 -11.80
CA ASP A 93 7.15 -2.24 -11.11
C ASP A 93 7.51 -0.75 -11.05
N GLU A 94 8.48 -0.43 -10.20
CA GLU A 94 9.05 0.91 -10.16
C GLU A 94 9.92 1.16 -11.40
N LEU A 95 9.67 2.27 -12.08
CA LEU A 95 10.41 2.68 -13.26
C LEU A 95 11.50 3.70 -12.91
N SER A 96 12.65 3.57 -13.58
CA SER A 96 13.67 4.62 -13.53
C SER A 96 13.23 5.85 -14.33
N ALA A 97 13.73 7.03 -13.97
CA ALA A 97 13.47 8.27 -14.72
C ALA A 97 13.78 8.17 -16.22
N LYS A 98 14.79 7.37 -16.59
CA LYS A 98 15.14 7.12 -17.99
C LYS A 98 14.06 6.30 -18.70
N GLN A 99 13.55 5.26 -18.05
CA GLN A 99 12.49 4.41 -18.61
C GLN A 99 11.21 5.22 -18.79
N ILE A 100 10.75 5.93 -17.76
CA ILE A 100 9.54 6.77 -17.84
C ILE A 100 9.62 7.69 -19.05
N ARG A 101 10.71 8.47 -19.17
CA ARG A 101 10.88 9.43 -20.26
C ARG A 101 10.88 8.78 -21.65
N ASN A 102 11.61 7.65 -21.80
CA ASN A 102 11.67 6.98 -23.10
C ASN A 102 10.32 6.39 -23.49
N ILE A 103 9.58 5.85 -22.53
CA ILE A 103 8.23 5.31 -22.76
C ILE A 103 7.24 6.44 -23.08
N GLU A 104 7.28 7.55 -22.33
CA GLU A 104 6.45 8.74 -22.62
C GLU A 104 6.70 9.30 -24.02
N GLN A 105 7.98 9.37 -24.44
CA GLN A 105 8.34 9.81 -25.79
C GLN A 105 7.82 8.90 -26.89
N GLU A 106 7.74 7.59 -26.65
CA GLU A 106 7.25 6.63 -27.63
C GLU A 106 5.71 6.53 -27.65
N LEU A 107 5.07 6.51 -26.49
CA LEU A 107 3.64 6.28 -26.38
C LEU A 107 2.81 7.57 -26.41
N GLN A 108 3.40 8.72 -26.08
CA GLN A 108 2.74 10.05 -26.03
C GLN A 108 1.52 10.11 -25.08
N VAL A 109 1.49 9.26 -24.05
CA VAL A 109 0.48 9.21 -22.99
C VAL A 109 1.14 9.30 -21.62
N LYS A 110 0.37 9.60 -20.59
CA LYS A 110 0.87 9.62 -19.20
C LYS A 110 1.36 8.25 -18.77
N ILE A 111 2.58 8.18 -18.24
CA ILE A 111 3.15 6.95 -17.73
C ILE A 111 3.20 7.00 -16.21
N LEU A 112 2.63 5.99 -15.59
CA LEU A 112 2.71 5.76 -14.15
C LEU A 112 3.43 4.45 -13.88
N ASP A 113 4.15 4.41 -12.78
CA ASP A 113 4.62 3.18 -12.19
C ASP A 113 3.82 2.87 -10.91
N ARG A 114 3.99 1.68 -10.37
CA ARG A 114 3.27 1.24 -9.18
C ARG A 114 3.47 2.21 -8.00
N THR A 115 4.67 2.74 -7.82
CA THR A 115 4.99 3.68 -6.73
C THR A 115 4.25 5.00 -6.89
N SER A 116 4.23 5.58 -8.09
CA SER A 116 3.51 6.84 -8.33
C SER A 116 2.01 6.66 -8.16
N LEU A 117 1.43 5.54 -8.61
CA LEU A 117 0.01 5.22 -8.42
C LEU A 117 -0.36 5.13 -6.93
N ILE A 118 0.45 4.44 -6.12
CA ILE A 118 0.25 4.35 -4.66
C ILE A 118 0.33 5.74 -4.02
N LEU A 119 1.29 6.58 -4.43
CA LEU A 119 1.42 7.96 -3.95
C LEU A 119 0.20 8.82 -4.30
N ASP A 120 -0.36 8.66 -5.49
CA ASP A 120 -1.56 9.37 -5.92
C ASP A 120 -2.78 8.95 -5.07
N ILE A 121 -2.95 7.64 -4.82
CA ILE A 121 -4.00 7.13 -3.92
C ILE A 121 -3.84 7.73 -2.51
N PHE A 122 -2.61 7.76 -1.99
CA PHE A 122 -2.34 8.34 -0.67
C PHE A 122 -2.63 9.84 -0.64
N ALA A 123 -2.30 10.58 -1.69
CA ALA A 123 -2.62 12.00 -1.78
C ALA A 123 -4.14 12.26 -1.75
N MET A 124 -4.92 11.42 -2.41
CA MET A 124 -6.39 11.51 -2.40
C MET A 124 -6.99 11.13 -1.03
N ARG A 125 -6.39 10.17 -0.32
CA ARG A 125 -6.92 9.64 0.94
C ARG A 125 -6.45 10.38 2.18
N ALA A 126 -5.36 11.15 2.11
CA ALA A 126 -4.82 11.90 3.24
C ALA A 126 -5.79 13.02 3.68
N GLN A 127 -6.34 12.88 4.89
CA GLN A 127 -7.26 13.87 5.44
C GLN A 127 -6.59 14.75 6.50
N THR A 128 -5.77 14.16 7.36
CA THR A 128 -5.09 14.91 8.43
C THR A 128 -3.92 15.74 7.90
N ALA A 129 -3.57 16.81 8.62
CA ALA A 129 -2.39 17.60 8.31
C ALA A 129 -1.10 16.78 8.36
N ALA A 130 -1.03 15.79 9.24
CA ALA A 130 0.10 14.86 9.35
C ALA A 130 0.22 13.99 8.08
N ALA A 131 -0.85 13.30 7.69
CA ALA A 131 -0.85 12.45 6.49
C ALA A 131 -0.56 13.26 5.22
N LYS A 132 -1.17 14.43 5.04
CA LYS A 132 -0.87 15.31 3.91
C LYS A 132 0.60 15.71 3.84
N THR A 133 1.19 16.08 4.98
CA THR A 133 2.62 16.44 5.06
C THR A 133 3.53 15.24 4.74
N GLN A 134 3.17 14.04 5.21
CA GLN A 134 3.90 12.80 4.93
C GLN A 134 3.84 12.43 3.46
N VAL A 135 2.65 12.45 2.86
CA VAL A 135 2.46 12.15 1.43
C VAL A 135 3.22 13.17 0.56
N GLU A 136 3.11 14.45 0.86
CA GLU A 136 3.85 15.49 0.14
C GLU A 136 5.37 15.26 0.21
N LEU A 137 5.90 14.92 1.38
CA LEU A 137 7.31 14.60 1.54
C LEU A 137 7.71 13.35 0.74
N ALA A 138 6.87 12.32 0.73
CA ALA A 138 7.10 11.10 -0.03
C ALA A 138 7.09 11.37 -1.55
N GLN A 139 6.15 12.18 -2.04
CA GLN A 139 6.11 12.61 -3.43
C GLN A 139 7.39 13.37 -3.84
N TYR A 140 7.87 14.30 -3.02
CA TYR A 140 9.14 14.98 -3.30
C TYR A 140 10.34 14.03 -3.29
N ARG A 141 10.40 13.06 -2.38
CA ARG A 141 11.46 12.04 -2.36
C ARG A 141 11.45 11.20 -3.64
N TYR A 142 10.27 10.78 -4.07
CA TYR A 142 10.09 10.01 -5.30
C TYR A 142 10.48 10.82 -6.55
N MET A 143 10.10 12.09 -6.60
CA MET A 143 10.36 12.97 -7.74
C MET A 143 11.81 13.45 -7.83
N LEU A 144 12.47 13.73 -6.71
CA LEU A 144 13.80 14.35 -6.68
C LEU A 144 14.87 13.59 -7.50
N PRO A 145 15.05 12.27 -7.37
CA PRO A 145 16.02 11.53 -8.20
C PRO A 145 15.66 11.54 -9.69
N ARG A 146 14.37 11.62 -10.00
CA ARG A 146 13.85 11.64 -11.37
C ARG A 146 14.12 12.98 -12.04
N LEU A 147 13.93 14.08 -11.34
CA LEU A 147 14.23 15.43 -11.79
C LEU A 147 15.76 15.62 -11.99
N GLN A 148 16.59 15.18 -11.05
CA GLN A 148 18.04 15.29 -11.16
C GLN A 148 18.61 14.67 -12.44
N ARG A 149 18.10 13.53 -12.86
CA ARG A 149 18.52 12.86 -14.10
C ARG A 149 18.02 13.57 -15.36
N LEU A 150 16.86 14.23 -15.31
CA LEU A 150 16.40 15.10 -16.38
C LEU A 150 17.32 16.30 -16.55
N TRP A 151 17.77 16.89 -15.45
CA TRP A 151 18.68 18.05 -15.45
C TRP A 151 20.04 17.74 -16.03
N THR A 152 20.69 16.65 -15.61
CA THR A 152 21.99 16.25 -16.15
C THR A 152 21.95 15.90 -17.65
N HIS A 153 20.81 15.50 -18.17
CA HIS A 153 20.64 15.24 -19.59
C HIS A 153 20.48 16.53 -20.42
N LEU A 154 19.73 17.49 -19.90
CA LEU A 154 19.57 18.82 -20.52
C LEU A 154 20.92 19.57 -20.59
N GLU A 155 21.75 19.46 -19.54
CA GLU A 155 23.11 19.98 -19.53
C GLU A 155 23.98 19.37 -20.63
N ARG A 156 23.89 18.04 -20.86
CA ARG A 156 24.63 17.35 -21.92
C ARG A 156 24.13 17.68 -23.32
N GLN A 157 22.85 17.97 -23.51
CA GLN A 157 22.32 18.41 -24.81
C GLN A 157 22.63 19.88 -25.11
N GLY A 158 22.71 20.73 -24.07
CA GLY A 158 23.06 22.15 -24.23
C GLY A 158 24.55 22.38 -24.49
N GLY A 159 25.43 21.39 -24.22
CA GLY A 159 26.87 21.50 -24.42
C GLY A 159 27.39 21.06 -25.81
N GLY A 160 26.51 20.65 -26.71
CA GLY A 160 26.85 19.96 -27.95
C GLY A 160 26.68 20.76 -29.25
N SER A 161 26.77 22.10 -29.27
CA SER A 161 26.79 22.85 -30.54
C SER A 161 27.70 24.07 -30.48
N GLY A 162 28.92 23.90 -30.88
CA GLY A 162 29.86 25.00 -30.99
C GLY A 162 31.23 24.57 -31.46
N SER A 163 31.33 23.93 -32.65
CA SER A 163 32.59 23.88 -33.40
C SER A 163 32.84 25.26 -34.03
N GLY A 164 33.63 26.08 -33.39
CA GLY A 164 34.06 27.38 -33.93
C GLY A 164 35.10 28.00 -33.01
N GLY A 165 36.39 27.95 -33.42
CA GLY A 165 37.51 28.45 -32.69
C GLY A 165 37.43 29.94 -32.33
N GLY A 166 37.63 30.24 -31.07
CA GLY A 166 37.77 31.62 -30.57
C GLY A 166 38.26 31.59 -29.12
N LYS A 167 39.48 32.08 -28.90
CA LYS A 167 40.10 32.29 -27.59
C LYS A 167 39.22 33.15 -26.68
N GLY A 168 38.91 32.62 -25.49
CA GLY A 168 38.50 33.44 -24.35
C GLY A 168 37.00 33.54 -24.17
N SER A 169 36.36 32.52 -23.60
CA SER A 169 35.10 32.69 -22.92
C SER A 169 35.14 31.98 -21.59
N VAL A 170 35.31 32.81 -20.55
CA VAL A 170 35.07 32.43 -19.16
C VAL A 170 33.58 32.16 -19.03
N GLY A 171 33.25 30.85 -18.78
CA GLY A 171 32.04 30.43 -18.12
C GLY A 171 30.70 31.06 -18.49
N LEU A 172 30.20 30.81 -19.70
CA LEU A 172 28.79 30.94 -19.99
C LEU A 172 28.05 29.72 -19.35
N ARG A 173 27.74 29.85 -18.06
CA ARG A 173 26.67 29.07 -17.46
C ARG A 173 25.39 29.51 -18.18
N GLY A 174 24.82 28.61 -18.94
CA GLY A 174 23.56 28.91 -19.63
C GLY A 174 22.42 29.22 -18.65
N PRO A 175 21.45 30.07 -19.00
CA PRO A 175 20.31 30.42 -18.13
C PRO A 175 19.50 29.22 -17.67
N GLY A 176 19.62 28.05 -18.34
CA GLY A 176 18.97 26.81 -17.92
C GLY A 176 19.63 26.13 -16.70
N GLU A 177 20.94 26.22 -16.56
CA GLU A 177 21.69 25.60 -15.45
C GLU A 177 21.36 26.25 -14.09
N THR A 178 21.22 27.56 -14.07
CA THR A 178 20.82 28.31 -12.87
C THR A 178 19.36 28.05 -12.45
N GLN A 179 18.47 27.83 -13.41
CA GLN A 179 17.07 27.57 -13.12
C GLN A 179 16.87 26.19 -12.52
N LEU A 180 17.55 25.17 -13.06
CA LEU A 180 17.52 23.81 -12.56
C LEU A 180 18.11 23.67 -11.14
N GLU A 181 19.20 24.39 -10.86
CA GLU A 181 19.79 24.40 -9.52
C GLU A 181 18.88 25.14 -8.52
N MET A 182 18.18 26.17 -8.98
CA MET A 182 17.18 26.88 -8.18
C MET A 182 15.98 25.98 -7.85
N ASP A 183 15.43 25.26 -8.83
CA ASP A 183 14.33 24.34 -8.65
C ASP A 183 14.69 23.22 -7.66
N ARG A 184 15.91 22.64 -7.80
CA ARG A 184 16.42 21.67 -6.85
C ARG A 184 16.51 22.24 -5.43
N ARG A 185 17.00 23.46 -5.28
CA ARG A 185 17.10 24.13 -3.98
C ARG A 185 15.72 24.37 -3.36
N ILE A 186 14.74 24.78 -4.16
CA ILE A 186 13.35 24.97 -3.73
C ILE A 186 12.78 23.64 -3.21
N ILE A 187 12.94 22.54 -3.96
CA ILE A 187 12.46 21.22 -3.56
C ILE A 187 13.13 20.74 -2.26
N LEU A 188 14.45 20.84 -2.17
CA LEU A 188 15.20 20.46 -0.95
C LEU A 188 14.79 21.33 0.25
N GLY A 189 14.60 22.66 0.04
CA GLY A 189 14.09 23.56 1.07
C GLY A 189 12.69 23.16 1.53
N ARG A 190 11.79 22.81 0.59
CA ARG A 190 10.45 22.33 0.91
C ARG A 190 10.47 21.02 1.69
N MET A 191 11.32 20.05 1.28
CA MET A 191 11.50 18.78 2.01
C MET A 191 12.01 19.01 3.44
N SER A 192 12.93 19.96 3.65
CA SER A 192 13.43 20.30 4.99
C SER A 192 12.32 20.86 5.87
N LEU A 193 11.53 21.79 5.35
CA LEU A 193 10.39 22.39 6.05
C LEU A 193 9.34 21.32 6.41
N LEU A 194 9.03 20.38 5.49
CA LEU A 194 8.09 19.30 5.75
C LEU A 194 8.61 18.34 6.85
N LYS A 195 9.91 18.04 6.88
CA LYS A 195 10.53 17.23 7.94
C LYS A 195 10.43 17.91 9.30
N GLU A 196 10.71 19.20 9.38
CA GLU A 196 10.54 19.98 10.62
C GLU A 196 9.09 19.96 11.11
N ARG A 197 8.14 20.18 10.20
CA ARG A 197 6.71 20.13 10.52
C ARG A 197 6.27 18.77 11.03
N LEU A 198 6.77 17.66 10.42
CA LEU A 198 6.51 16.31 10.91
C LEU A 198 7.08 16.08 12.31
N ALA A 199 8.31 16.55 12.56
CA ALA A 199 8.92 16.44 13.88
C ALA A 199 8.13 17.20 14.98
N GLU A 200 7.51 18.34 14.65
CA GLU A 200 6.62 19.05 15.56
C GLU A 200 5.33 18.28 15.83
N ILE A 201 4.72 17.72 14.77
CA ILE A 201 3.51 16.89 14.89
C ILE A 201 3.80 15.65 15.75
N ASP A 202 4.95 15.00 15.58
CA ASP A 202 5.34 13.82 16.35
C ASP A 202 5.54 14.16 17.83
N LYS A 203 6.11 15.30 18.16
CA LYS A 203 6.20 15.79 19.55
C LYS A 203 4.81 15.98 20.17
N GLN A 204 3.87 16.59 19.43
CA GLN A 204 2.50 16.78 19.89
C GLN A 204 1.79 15.45 20.09
N LYS A 205 1.90 14.51 19.12
CA LYS A 205 1.37 13.15 19.24
C LYS A 205 1.93 12.41 20.46
N THR A 206 3.24 12.50 20.69
CA THR A 206 3.91 11.87 21.85
C THR A 206 3.35 12.41 23.17
N THR A 207 3.08 13.70 23.27
CA THR A 207 2.49 14.32 24.45
C THR A 207 1.04 13.85 24.64
N GLN A 208 0.24 13.80 23.58
CA GLN A 208 -1.14 13.28 23.62
C GLN A 208 -1.19 11.80 24.02
N ARG A 209 -0.23 10.99 23.50
CA ARG A 209 -0.12 9.55 23.81
C ARG A 209 0.18 9.30 25.30
N LYS A 210 1.03 10.12 25.92
CA LYS A 210 1.30 10.02 27.37
C LYS A 210 0.04 10.22 28.21
N ASN A 211 -0.90 11.01 27.72
CA ASN A 211 -2.17 11.31 28.41
C ASN A 211 -3.27 10.24 28.19
N ARG A 212 -3.05 9.23 27.33
CA ARG A 212 -4.05 8.17 27.03
C ARG A 212 -4.23 7.13 28.15
N GLY A 213 -3.57 7.30 29.29
CA GLY A 213 -3.72 6.43 30.46
C GLY A 213 -2.95 5.10 30.37
N ARG A 214 -3.19 4.25 31.37
CA ARG A 214 -2.56 2.92 31.53
C ARG A 214 -3.42 1.84 30.87
N LEU A 215 -3.65 1.92 29.56
CA LEU A 215 -4.42 0.94 28.81
C LEU A 215 -3.51 0.11 27.91
N ILE A 216 -3.86 -1.15 27.71
CA ILE A 216 -3.21 -2.01 26.72
C ILE A 216 -3.54 -1.45 25.32
N ARG A 217 -2.56 -1.49 24.44
CA ARG A 217 -2.67 -1.02 23.06
C ARG A 217 -2.65 -2.22 22.12
N VAL A 218 -3.69 -2.36 21.34
CA VAL A 218 -3.86 -3.41 20.34
C VAL A 218 -3.87 -2.76 18.97
N ALA A 219 -3.08 -3.25 18.02
CA ALA A 219 -3.06 -2.75 16.66
C ALA A 219 -3.52 -3.82 15.67
N LEU A 220 -4.46 -3.44 14.79
CA LEU A 220 -4.85 -4.25 13.64
C LEU A 220 -3.82 -4.03 12.52
N VAL A 221 -3.11 -5.09 12.14
CA VAL A 221 -2.14 -5.09 11.05
C VAL A 221 -2.56 -6.11 10.00
N GLY A 222 -2.11 -5.97 8.78
CA GLY A 222 -2.45 -6.92 7.71
C GLY A 222 -2.46 -6.25 6.35
N TYR A 223 -2.63 -7.05 5.33
CA TYR A 223 -2.65 -6.60 3.94
C TYR A 223 -3.81 -5.61 3.69
N THR A 224 -3.79 -4.92 2.55
CA THR A 224 -4.92 -4.05 2.17
C THR A 224 -6.18 -4.89 1.94
N ASN A 225 -7.34 -4.32 2.25
CA ASN A 225 -8.66 -4.94 2.02
C ASN A 225 -8.94 -6.28 2.72
N VAL A 226 -8.18 -6.68 3.75
CA VAL A 226 -8.44 -7.91 4.52
C VAL A 226 -9.56 -7.77 5.56
N GLY A 227 -10.12 -6.56 5.75
CA GLY A 227 -11.24 -6.30 6.66
C GLY A 227 -10.85 -5.72 8.02
N LYS A 228 -9.67 -5.09 8.18
CA LYS A 228 -9.23 -4.46 9.44
C LYS A 228 -10.25 -3.45 9.99
N SER A 229 -10.67 -2.49 9.18
CA SER A 229 -11.64 -1.46 9.57
C SER A 229 -13.03 -2.05 9.88
N THR A 230 -13.41 -3.15 9.22
CA THR A 230 -14.64 -3.89 9.52
C THR A 230 -14.57 -4.52 10.91
N ILE A 231 -13.45 -5.17 11.24
CA ILE A 231 -13.21 -5.74 12.58
C ILE A 231 -13.21 -4.63 13.64
N MET A 232 -12.56 -3.50 13.36
CA MET A 232 -12.59 -2.35 14.27
C MET A 232 -14.03 -1.89 14.57
N ASN A 233 -14.88 -1.80 13.56
CA ASN A 233 -16.27 -1.42 13.73
C ASN A 233 -17.06 -2.42 14.57
N LEU A 234 -16.84 -3.72 14.36
CA LEU A 234 -17.49 -4.78 15.14
C LEU A 234 -17.10 -4.74 16.62
N LEU A 235 -15.86 -4.43 16.94
CA LEU A 235 -15.39 -4.38 18.33
C LEU A 235 -15.73 -3.06 19.01
N SER A 236 -15.71 -1.93 18.28
CA SER A 236 -15.91 -0.60 18.87
C SER A 236 -17.38 -0.18 18.97
N LYS A 237 -18.33 -0.97 18.47
CA LYS A 237 -19.78 -0.64 18.39
C LYS A 237 -20.07 0.72 17.76
N SER A 238 -19.21 1.17 16.86
CA SER A 238 -19.31 2.47 16.20
C SER A 238 -19.12 2.30 14.68
N GLU A 239 -19.85 3.09 13.91
CA GLU A 239 -19.75 3.06 12.46
C GLU A 239 -18.53 3.86 12.00
N VAL A 240 -17.48 3.19 11.53
CA VAL A 240 -16.45 3.78 10.67
C VAL A 240 -16.77 3.36 9.25
N PHE A 241 -16.59 4.27 8.35
CA PHE A 241 -16.77 4.03 6.92
C PHE A 241 -15.74 2.97 6.45
N ALA A 242 -16.22 1.75 6.21
CA ALA A 242 -15.43 0.66 5.67
C ALA A 242 -15.75 0.54 4.17
N GLU A 243 -14.88 1.04 3.31
CA GLU A 243 -14.98 0.87 1.86
C GLU A 243 -14.26 -0.39 1.40
N ASN A 244 -14.79 -1.05 0.38
CA ASN A 244 -14.10 -2.12 -0.33
C ASN A 244 -13.12 -1.50 -1.35
N LYS A 245 -12.14 -0.75 -0.85
CA LYS A 245 -11.09 -0.10 -1.64
C LYS A 245 -9.75 -0.26 -0.94
N LEU A 246 -8.68 -0.28 -1.72
CA LEU A 246 -7.31 -0.31 -1.17
C LEU A 246 -7.03 0.99 -0.42
N PHE A 247 -6.28 0.88 0.68
CA PHE A 247 -5.92 2.04 1.53
C PHE A 247 -7.12 2.88 1.98
N ALA A 248 -8.26 2.24 2.28
CA ALA A 248 -9.42 2.93 2.83
C ALA A 248 -9.07 3.70 4.12
N THR A 249 -8.14 3.18 4.92
CA THR A 249 -7.57 3.83 6.10
C THR A 249 -6.13 4.22 5.81
N LEU A 250 -5.86 5.51 5.66
CA LEU A 250 -4.50 6.08 5.59
C LEU A 250 -4.11 6.74 6.92
N ASP A 251 -5.06 7.37 7.58
CA ASP A 251 -4.89 7.97 8.90
C ASP A 251 -5.23 6.94 9.98
N THR A 252 -4.27 6.64 10.85
CA THR A 252 -4.49 5.68 11.94
C THR A 252 -5.61 6.17 12.85
N THR A 253 -6.63 5.36 13.02
CA THR A 253 -7.74 5.62 13.92
C THR A 253 -7.54 4.82 15.22
N VAL A 254 -7.48 5.48 16.37
CA VAL A 254 -7.37 4.83 17.67
C VAL A 254 -8.67 5.01 18.43
N ARG A 255 -9.24 3.91 18.93
CA ARG A 255 -10.48 3.90 19.70
C ARG A 255 -10.32 3.17 21.01
N LYS A 256 -11.01 3.68 22.04
CA LYS A 256 -11.18 2.94 23.28
C LYS A 256 -12.29 1.90 23.07
N VAL A 257 -11.94 0.65 23.23
CA VAL A 257 -12.85 -0.50 23.15
C VAL A 257 -12.97 -1.10 24.54
N VAL A 258 -14.14 -1.58 24.89
CA VAL A 258 -14.39 -2.31 26.13
C VAL A 258 -14.97 -3.67 25.77
N VAL A 259 -14.25 -4.73 26.08
CA VAL A 259 -14.74 -6.09 25.98
C VAL A 259 -14.97 -6.59 27.40
N GLU A 260 -16.19 -7.01 27.70
CA GLU A 260 -16.64 -7.30 29.07
C GLU A 260 -16.34 -6.12 30.02
N ASN A 261 -15.44 -6.28 30.97
CA ASN A 261 -15.04 -5.27 31.93
C ASN A 261 -13.64 -4.69 31.69
N LEU A 262 -12.98 -5.02 30.57
CA LEU A 262 -11.61 -4.63 30.27
C LEU A 262 -11.53 -3.58 29.15
N PRO A 263 -11.17 -2.32 29.48
CA PRO A 263 -10.92 -1.30 28.48
C PRO A 263 -9.50 -1.41 27.89
N PHE A 264 -9.38 -1.27 26.57
CA PHE A 264 -8.11 -1.19 25.87
C PHE A 264 -8.21 -0.23 24.68
N LEU A 265 -7.09 0.13 24.09
CA LEU A 265 -7.03 0.96 22.87
C LEU A 265 -6.84 0.04 21.67
N LEU A 266 -7.73 0.17 20.69
CA LEU A 266 -7.64 -0.52 19.43
C LEU A 266 -7.29 0.49 18.33
N ALA A 267 -6.22 0.23 17.59
CA ALA A 267 -5.75 1.03 16.49
C ALA A 267 -5.98 0.31 15.16
N ASP A 268 -6.65 0.98 14.21
CA ASP A 268 -6.70 0.56 12.81
C ASP A 268 -5.54 1.20 12.08
N THR A 269 -4.73 0.40 11.39
CA THR A 269 -3.52 0.87 10.71
C THR A 269 -3.66 0.82 9.21
N VAL A 270 -2.76 1.51 8.52
CA VAL A 270 -2.65 1.44 7.06
C VAL A 270 -2.42 0.00 6.62
N GLY A 271 -3.15 -0.44 5.59
CA GLY A 271 -2.94 -1.77 5.01
C GLY A 271 -1.59 -1.87 4.31
N PHE A 272 -0.91 -3.00 4.51
CA PHE A 272 0.30 -3.31 3.77
C PHE A 272 -0.02 -3.77 2.35
N ILE A 273 0.91 -3.60 1.45
CA ILE A 273 0.83 -4.05 0.06
C ILE A 273 2.21 -4.47 -0.41
N ARG A 274 2.30 -5.37 -1.36
CA ARG A 274 3.58 -5.78 -1.92
C ARG A 274 4.28 -4.63 -2.65
N LYS A 275 5.60 -4.67 -2.70
CA LYS A 275 6.44 -3.62 -3.33
C LYS A 275 6.15 -2.22 -2.79
N LEU A 276 5.76 -2.10 -1.49
CA LEU A 276 5.66 -0.80 -0.86
C LEU A 276 7.06 -0.17 -0.79
N PRO A 277 7.29 0.99 -1.41
CA PRO A 277 8.62 1.61 -1.41
C PRO A 277 9.09 1.91 0.01
N THR A 278 10.37 1.60 0.30
CA THR A 278 10.98 1.85 1.63
C THR A 278 10.95 3.33 2.01
N ASP A 279 11.10 4.23 1.04
CA ASP A 279 10.97 5.68 1.26
C ASP A 279 9.55 6.08 1.72
N LEU A 280 8.53 5.33 1.28
CA LEU A 280 7.15 5.49 1.76
C LEU A 280 7.02 4.97 3.19
N VAL A 281 7.55 3.79 3.51
CA VAL A 281 7.55 3.25 4.88
C VAL A 281 8.18 4.24 5.84
N ASP A 282 9.33 4.83 5.47
CA ASP A 282 10.00 5.87 6.24
C ASP A 282 9.17 7.15 6.40
N SER A 283 8.45 7.55 5.37
CA SER A 283 7.59 8.73 5.41
C SER A 283 6.34 8.49 6.27
N PHE A 284 5.85 7.25 6.33
CA PHE A 284 4.69 6.84 7.13
C PHE A 284 5.06 6.29 8.51
N LYS A 285 6.30 6.41 8.96
CA LYS A 285 6.71 5.97 10.31
C LYS A 285 5.76 6.46 11.40
N SER A 286 5.28 7.68 11.33
CA SER A 286 4.39 8.23 12.36
C SER A 286 2.94 7.69 12.29
N THR A 287 2.49 7.16 11.16
CA THR A 287 1.22 6.40 11.07
C THR A 287 1.40 4.96 11.50
N LEU A 288 2.59 4.41 11.31
CA LEU A 288 2.97 3.07 11.76
C LEU A 288 3.48 3.05 13.22
N ASP A 289 3.63 4.22 13.87
CA ASP A 289 4.03 4.31 15.28
C ASP A 289 3.03 3.63 16.22
N GLU A 290 1.73 3.63 15.89
CA GLU A 290 0.75 2.91 16.73
C GLU A 290 1.00 1.39 16.68
N THR A 291 1.51 0.84 15.56
CA THR A 291 1.98 -0.55 15.47
C THR A 291 3.23 -0.76 16.33
N ARG A 292 4.17 0.19 16.31
CA ARG A 292 5.41 0.12 17.11
C ARG A 292 5.15 0.24 18.61
N GLU A 293 4.12 0.97 19.00
CA GLU A 293 3.74 1.15 20.41
C GLU A 293 2.69 0.14 20.90
N ALA A 294 2.18 -0.71 20.02
CA ALA A 294 1.21 -1.74 20.39
C ALA A 294 1.83 -2.78 21.32
N ASP A 295 1.03 -3.24 22.25
CA ASP A 295 1.36 -4.34 23.17
C ASP A 295 0.96 -5.69 22.57
N LEU A 296 -0.02 -5.70 21.65
CA LEU A 296 -0.51 -6.86 20.92
C LEU A 296 -0.78 -6.48 19.45
N LEU A 297 -0.36 -7.31 18.54
CA LEU A 297 -0.68 -7.19 17.12
C LEU A 297 -1.75 -8.21 16.74
N LEU A 298 -2.83 -7.74 16.12
CA LEU A 298 -3.84 -8.59 15.49
C LEU A 298 -3.56 -8.60 13.98
N HIS A 299 -2.92 -9.66 13.49
CA HIS A 299 -2.60 -9.82 12.08
C HIS A 299 -3.82 -10.37 11.35
N VAL A 300 -4.55 -9.50 10.65
CA VAL A 300 -5.74 -9.87 9.88
C VAL A 300 -5.35 -10.33 8.49
N VAL A 301 -5.83 -11.49 8.11
CA VAL A 301 -5.53 -12.18 6.84
C VAL A 301 -6.84 -12.51 6.12
N ASP A 302 -6.89 -12.29 4.82
CA ASP A 302 -7.99 -12.73 3.97
C ASP A 302 -7.75 -14.16 3.49
N ILE A 303 -8.39 -15.15 4.13
CA ILE A 303 -8.19 -16.57 3.83
C ILE A 303 -8.76 -16.97 2.47
N SER A 304 -9.68 -16.18 1.93
CA SER A 304 -10.28 -16.44 0.61
C SER A 304 -9.36 -16.09 -0.55
N HIS A 305 -8.25 -15.36 -0.28
CA HIS A 305 -7.27 -15.01 -1.30
C HIS A 305 -6.31 -16.19 -1.55
N PRO A 306 -6.08 -16.62 -2.80
CA PRO A 306 -5.24 -17.79 -3.10
C PRO A 306 -3.79 -17.65 -2.57
N ASP A 307 -3.25 -16.44 -2.58
CA ASP A 307 -1.89 -16.13 -2.09
C ASP A 307 -1.85 -15.50 -0.68
N PHE A 308 -2.81 -15.86 0.18
CA PHE A 308 -2.85 -15.31 1.55
C PHE A 308 -1.55 -15.60 2.34
N GLU A 309 -0.86 -16.70 2.06
CA GLU A 309 0.42 -17.03 2.70
C GLU A 309 1.55 -16.06 2.26
N GLU A 310 1.59 -15.65 0.99
CA GLU A 310 2.51 -14.62 0.51
C GLU A 310 2.20 -13.27 1.15
N GLN A 311 0.91 -12.93 1.27
CA GLN A 311 0.49 -11.71 1.97
C GLN A 311 0.92 -11.70 3.44
N ILE A 312 0.85 -12.84 4.15
CA ILE A 312 1.38 -12.98 5.51
C ILE A 312 2.88 -12.65 5.53
N GLN A 313 3.67 -13.24 4.63
CA GLN A 313 5.11 -13.00 4.55
C GLN A 313 5.46 -11.54 4.26
N VAL A 314 4.71 -10.86 3.38
CA VAL A 314 4.87 -9.43 3.10
C VAL A 314 4.65 -8.58 4.35
N VAL A 315 3.60 -8.91 5.12
CA VAL A 315 3.30 -8.21 6.37
C VAL A 315 4.37 -8.46 7.42
N GLU A 316 4.78 -9.72 7.63
CA GLU A 316 5.83 -10.11 8.58
C GLU A 316 7.15 -9.40 8.28
N LYS A 317 7.58 -9.41 7.00
CA LYS A 317 8.78 -8.68 6.58
C LYS A 317 8.69 -7.19 6.87
N THR A 318 7.55 -6.58 6.62
CA THR A 318 7.36 -5.15 6.91
C THR A 318 7.37 -4.88 8.42
N LEU A 319 6.78 -5.77 9.24
CA LEU A 319 6.84 -5.68 10.70
C LEU A 319 8.29 -5.84 11.21
N GLU A 320 9.10 -6.68 10.59
CA GLU A 320 10.52 -6.82 10.87
C GLU A 320 11.27 -5.52 10.58
N GLU A 321 11.08 -4.91 9.41
CA GLU A 321 11.66 -3.62 9.03
C GLU A 321 11.25 -2.49 9.98
N LEU A 322 10.08 -2.59 10.59
CA LEU A 322 9.59 -1.66 11.62
C LEU A 322 10.14 -1.95 13.03
N GLY A 323 10.86 -3.08 13.22
CA GLY A 323 11.34 -3.52 14.53
C GLY A 323 10.22 -3.99 15.46
N CYS A 324 9.20 -4.66 14.92
CA CYS A 324 8.03 -5.15 15.65
C CYS A 324 7.96 -6.69 15.73
N SER A 325 8.98 -7.42 15.30
CA SER A 325 8.99 -8.89 15.24
C SER A 325 8.83 -9.56 16.60
N ASP A 326 9.33 -8.92 17.68
CA ASP A 326 9.31 -9.49 19.03
C ASP A 326 7.98 -9.26 19.77
N LYS A 327 7.00 -8.63 19.11
CA LYS A 327 5.72 -8.33 19.74
C LYS A 327 4.79 -9.54 19.77
N PRO A 328 4.03 -9.72 20.86
CA PRO A 328 2.93 -10.69 20.86
C PRO A 328 2.00 -10.43 19.66
N SER A 329 1.72 -11.48 18.89
CA SER A 329 0.84 -11.38 17.74
C SER A 329 -0.16 -12.54 17.70
N MET A 330 -1.33 -12.29 17.13
CA MET A 330 -2.36 -13.29 16.87
C MET A 330 -2.85 -13.12 15.44
N ILE A 331 -2.97 -14.23 14.70
CA ILE A 331 -3.46 -14.22 13.32
C ILE A 331 -4.98 -14.40 13.31
N ILE A 332 -5.66 -13.50 12.61
CA ILE A 332 -7.11 -13.53 12.39
C ILE A 332 -7.37 -13.82 10.93
N PHE A 333 -7.70 -15.07 10.62
CA PHE A 333 -8.15 -15.46 9.29
C PHE A 333 -9.60 -15.01 9.09
N ASN A 334 -9.78 -13.93 8.34
CA ASN A 334 -11.07 -13.33 8.04
C ASN A 334 -11.59 -13.77 6.67
N LYS A 335 -12.85 -13.49 6.40
CA LYS A 335 -13.57 -13.78 5.16
C LYS A 335 -13.73 -15.30 4.88
N ILE A 336 -13.92 -16.10 5.92
CA ILE A 336 -14.23 -17.53 5.76
C ILE A 336 -15.51 -17.78 4.93
N ASP A 337 -16.41 -16.79 4.89
CA ASP A 337 -17.62 -16.79 4.08
C ASP A 337 -17.37 -16.74 2.56
N ASN A 338 -16.22 -16.22 2.15
CA ASN A 338 -15.81 -16.15 0.75
C ASN A 338 -14.83 -17.26 0.35
N TYR A 339 -14.41 -18.11 1.30
CA TYR A 339 -13.49 -19.20 1.00
C TYR A 339 -14.16 -20.23 0.12
N THR A 340 -13.58 -20.55 -1.01
CA THR A 340 -14.01 -21.56 -1.95
C THR A 340 -12.94 -22.61 -2.16
N TRP A 341 -13.33 -23.84 -2.33
CA TRP A 341 -12.44 -24.96 -2.65
C TRP A 341 -13.10 -25.86 -3.69
N VAL A 342 -12.29 -26.58 -4.45
CA VAL A 342 -12.74 -27.51 -5.49
C VAL A 342 -12.47 -28.92 -5.00
N GLU A 343 -13.53 -29.70 -4.84
CA GLU A 343 -13.38 -31.11 -4.49
C GLU A 343 -12.74 -31.86 -5.64
N LYS A 344 -11.71 -32.62 -5.31
CA LYS A 344 -10.98 -33.41 -6.27
C LYS A 344 -11.72 -34.72 -6.55
N GLU A 345 -11.85 -35.09 -7.82
CA GLU A 345 -12.46 -36.37 -8.20
C GLU A 345 -11.59 -37.54 -7.67
N GLU A 346 -12.24 -38.66 -7.24
CA GLU A 346 -11.54 -39.80 -6.66
C GLU A 346 -10.49 -40.45 -7.61
N ASP A 347 -10.70 -40.29 -8.93
CA ASP A 347 -9.82 -40.82 -9.97
C ASP A 347 -8.70 -39.86 -10.40
N ASP A 348 -8.66 -38.65 -9.86
CA ASP A 348 -7.63 -37.68 -10.21
C ASP A 348 -6.36 -37.88 -9.39
N LEU A 349 -5.33 -38.43 -10.03
CA LEU A 349 -4.01 -38.74 -9.45
C LEU A 349 -3.04 -37.56 -9.44
N THR A 350 -3.45 -36.34 -9.85
CA THR A 350 -2.59 -35.18 -9.77
C THR A 350 -2.30 -34.81 -8.30
N PRO A 351 -1.21 -34.13 -7.97
CA PRO A 351 -0.97 -33.66 -6.60
C PRO A 351 -2.12 -32.76 -6.10
N MET A 352 -2.37 -32.79 -4.79
CA MET A 352 -3.30 -31.85 -4.16
C MET A 352 -2.75 -30.42 -4.29
N GLU A 353 -3.51 -29.55 -4.93
CA GLU A 353 -3.21 -28.13 -5.02
C GLU A 353 -3.91 -27.35 -3.90
N LYS A 354 -3.50 -26.09 -3.67
CA LYS A 354 -4.09 -25.25 -2.63
C LYS A 354 -5.62 -25.09 -2.79
N GLU A 355 -6.08 -25.06 -4.03
CA GLU A 355 -7.50 -24.92 -4.38
C GLU A 355 -8.36 -26.15 -3.99
N ASN A 356 -7.72 -27.30 -3.71
CA ASN A 356 -8.42 -28.53 -3.35
C ASN A 356 -8.52 -28.73 -1.84
N ILE A 357 -8.02 -27.82 -1.01
CA ILE A 357 -8.00 -27.97 0.45
C ILE A 357 -9.31 -27.48 1.05
N PRO A 358 -10.11 -28.32 1.72
CA PRO A 358 -11.29 -27.88 2.45
C PRO A 358 -10.91 -26.92 3.59
N LEU A 359 -11.79 -25.97 3.91
CA LEU A 359 -11.56 -25.01 5.00
C LEU A 359 -11.24 -25.70 6.34
N GLU A 360 -11.89 -26.80 6.64
CA GLU A 360 -11.68 -27.54 7.91
C GLU A 360 -10.27 -28.13 8.03
N ASP A 361 -9.69 -28.62 6.93
CA ASP A 361 -8.32 -29.16 6.94
C ASP A 361 -7.28 -28.03 6.95
N LEU A 362 -7.58 -26.92 6.30
CA LEU A 362 -6.78 -25.71 6.38
C LEU A 362 -6.76 -25.15 7.82
N LYS A 363 -7.90 -25.12 8.49
CA LYS A 363 -8.01 -24.73 9.91
C LYS A 363 -7.14 -25.63 10.79
N LYS A 364 -7.24 -26.97 10.65
CA LYS A 364 -6.43 -27.93 11.41
C LYS A 364 -4.94 -27.69 11.21
N THR A 365 -4.52 -27.43 9.96
CA THR A 365 -3.11 -27.18 9.63
C THR A 365 -2.57 -25.92 10.31
N TRP A 366 -3.31 -24.83 10.25
CA TRP A 366 -2.90 -23.56 10.88
C TRP A 366 -3.01 -23.59 12.40
N MET A 367 -4.05 -24.20 12.97
CA MET A 367 -4.17 -24.42 14.41
C MET A 367 -3.03 -25.30 14.94
N ALA A 368 -2.59 -26.31 14.18
CA ALA A 368 -1.42 -27.13 14.56
C ALA A 368 -0.11 -26.33 14.56
N LYS A 369 0.03 -25.33 13.69
CA LYS A 369 1.22 -24.45 13.62
C LYS A 369 1.24 -23.36 14.70
N LEU A 370 0.10 -22.72 14.94
CA LEU A 370 -0.02 -21.50 15.73
C LEU A 370 -0.71 -21.72 17.09
N HIS A 371 -1.23 -22.92 17.35
CA HIS A 371 -2.01 -23.22 18.56
C HIS A 371 -3.14 -22.23 18.78
N ASP A 372 -3.18 -21.60 19.97
CA ASP A 372 -4.22 -20.63 20.37
C ASP A 372 -3.97 -19.21 19.79
N ASP A 373 -2.94 -19.03 18.96
CA ASP A 373 -2.60 -17.73 18.37
C ASP A 373 -3.21 -17.51 16.96
N CYS A 374 -4.23 -18.27 16.59
CA CYS A 374 -5.00 -18.05 15.39
C CYS A 374 -6.51 -18.26 15.58
N LEU A 375 -7.30 -17.51 14.82
CA LEU A 375 -8.76 -17.60 14.79
C LEU A 375 -9.29 -17.45 13.36
N PHE A 376 -10.46 -18.07 13.11
CA PHE A 376 -11.11 -18.06 11.81
C PHE A 376 -12.49 -17.41 11.94
N ILE A 377 -12.68 -16.26 11.28
CA ILE A 377 -13.88 -15.45 11.43
C ILE A 377 -14.47 -15.02 10.07
N SER A 378 -15.74 -14.66 10.06
CA SER A 378 -16.32 -13.77 9.06
C SER A 378 -16.75 -12.46 9.72
N ALA A 379 -16.02 -11.40 9.48
CA ALA A 379 -16.39 -10.08 9.97
C ALA A 379 -17.68 -9.57 9.30
N LYS A 380 -17.99 -10.00 8.08
CA LYS A 380 -19.18 -9.63 7.32
C LYS A 380 -20.43 -10.33 7.87
N ASN A 381 -20.38 -11.64 8.03
CA ASN A 381 -21.51 -12.48 8.49
C ASN A 381 -21.57 -12.53 10.02
N LYS A 382 -20.52 -12.06 10.72
CA LYS A 382 -20.35 -12.13 12.18
C LYS A 382 -20.16 -13.57 12.70
N ASP A 383 -19.60 -14.47 11.87
CA ASP A 383 -19.30 -15.82 12.30
C ASP A 383 -18.06 -15.83 13.21
N ASN A 384 -18.14 -16.59 14.32
CA ASN A 384 -17.08 -16.76 15.33
C ASN A 384 -16.62 -15.46 16.02
N ILE A 385 -17.44 -14.40 16.01
CA ILE A 385 -17.08 -13.11 16.64
C ILE A 385 -17.09 -13.19 18.16
N ASP A 386 -17.97 -13.98 18.76
CA ASP A 386 -18.01 -14.14 20.21
C ASP A 386 -16.76 -14.88 20.72
N GLU A 387 -16.35 -15.97 20.03
CA GLU A 387 -15.10 -16.65 20.30
C GLU A 387 -13.89 -15.69 20.17
N PHE A 388 -13.89 -14.88 19.13
CA PHE A 388 -12.84 -13.86 18.93
C PHE A 388 -12.79 -12.86 20.10
N ARG A 389 -13.94 -12.41 20.60
CA ARG A 389 -13.99 -11.51 21.76
C ARG A 389 -13.45 -12.17 23.04
N GLU A 390 -13.80 -13.43 23.28
CA GLU A 390 -13.31 -14.18 24.43
C GLU A 390 -11.78 -14.36 24.40
N VAL A 391 -11.23 -14.78 23.25
CA VAL A 391 -9.79 -14.98 23.10
C VAL A 391 -9.05 -13.64 23.22
N LEU A 392 -9.57 -12.58 22.59
CA LEU A 392 -9.00 -11.25 22.69
C LEU A 392 -9.02 -10.74 24.13
N TYR A 393 -10.12 -10.94 24.87
CA TYR A 393 -10.22 -10.59 26.27
C TYR A 393 -9.14 -11.29 27.11
N LYS A 394 -8.98 -12.61 26.95
CA LYS A 394 -7.95 -13.39 27.66
C LYS A 394 -6.54 -12.84 27.41
N LYS A 395 -6.18 -12.64 26.14
CA LYS A 395 -4.86 -12.11 25.73
C LYS A 395 -4.61 -10.69 26.27
N VAL A 396 -5.58 -9.79 26.14
CA VAL A 396 -5.45 -8.42 26.63
C VAL A 396 -5.37 -8.38 28.14
N ARG A 397 -6.13 -9.25 28.85
CA ARG A 397 -6.07 -9.37 30.32
C ARG A 397 -4.72 -9.87 30.79
N GLU A 398 -4.13 -10.88 30.18
CA GLU A 398 -2.80 -11.39 30.47
C GLU A 398 -1.75 -10.27 30.35
N LEU A 399 -1.75 -9.54 29.23
CA LEU A 399 -0.85 -8.43 29.00
C LEU A 399 -1.08 -7.28 30.01
N HIS A 400 -2.35 -7.03 30.36
CA HIS A 400 -2.68 -6.01 31.36
C HIS A 400 -2.09 -6.34 32.73
N VAL A 401 -2.27 -7.58 33.21
CA VAL A 401 -1.74 -8.05 34.48
C VAL A 401 -0.21 -8.01 34.51
N GLN A 402 0.44 -8.39 33.41
CA GLN A 402 1.91 -8.32 33.28
C GLN A 402 2.43 -6.89 33.33
N LYS A 403 1.78 -5.96 32.61
CA LYS A 403 2.23 -4.57 32.48
C LYS A 403 1.85 -3.69 33.66
N TYR A 404 0.70 -3.99 34.30
CA TYR A 404 0.12 -3.19 35.38
C TYR A 404 -0.31 -4.06 36.58
N PRO A 405 0.60 -4.77 37.26
CA PRO A 405 0.27 -5.77 38.27
C PRO A 405 -0.46 -5.22 39.50
N TYR A 406 -0.48 -3.90 39.69
CA TYR A 406 -1.12 -3.23 40.82
C TYR A 406 -2.29 -2.33 40.40
N ASN A 407 -2.87 -2.55 39.25
CA ASN A 407 -3.92 -1.69 38.73
C ASN A 407 -5.25 -2.42 38.69
N ASP A 408 -6.16 -2.10 39.63
CA ASP A 408 -7.52 -2.63 39.72
C ASP A 408 -8.49 -2.03 38.70
N PHE A 409 -8.00 -1.60 37.49
CA PHE A 409 -8.76 -0.95 36.40
C PHE A 409 -9.65 -1.90 35.61
N LEU A 410 -9.97 -3.04 36.14
CA LEU A 410 -11.09 -3.83 35.63
C LEU A 410 -12.37 -3.10 36.09
N TYR A 411 -13.24 -2.74 35.15
CA TYR A 411 -14.58 -2.30 35.54
C TYR A 411 -15.23 -3.43 36.33
N GLN A 412 -15.88 -3.10 37.47
CA GLN A 412 -16.63 -4.09 38.20
C GLN A 412 -17.74 -4.63 37.31
N ASP A 413 -17.87 -5.95 37.26
CA ASP A 413 -19.03 -6.58 36.66
C ASP A 413 -20.25 -6.16 37.48
N TYR A 414 -21.14 -5.41 36.86
CA TYR A 414 -22.46 -5.19 37.44
C TYR A 414 -23.31 -6.38 37.01
N GLU A 415 -23.57 -7.28 37.96
CA GLU A 415 -24.59 -8.32 37.81
C GLU A 415 -25.97 -7.73 37.54
#